data_264f278fdb05d3c0a948aaef0d1b5c36
#
_entry.id   264f278fdb05d3c0a948aaef0d1b5c36
#
_cell.length_a   1.000
_cell.length_b   1.000
_cell.length_c   1.000
_cell.angle_alpha   90.00
_cell.angle_beta   90.00
_cell.angle_gamma   90.00
#
_symmetry.space_group_name_H-M   'P 1'
#
loop_
_entity.id
_entity.type
_entity.pdbx_description
1 polymer ?
#
loop_
_entity_poly.entity_id
_entity_poly.type
_entity_poly.pdbx_seq_one_letter_code
_entity_poly.pdbx_strand_id
1 'polypeptide(L)'
;MQQSDCKVLWGKCLEIIKDNLSEEQFNTWFRPIIPHSFNEKQELRIIVPSNFFGEYIEANFRQLLMSVVQRVMGKGVSLFYRTG
;
A
#
# COMPACT_ATOMS: atom_id res chain seq x y z
N MET A 1 10.27 -17.45 1.49
CA MET A 1 9.04 -17.56 0.80
C MET A 1 8.06 -16.44 1.13
N GLN A 2 7.90 -16.17 2.38
CA GLN A 2 6.91 -15.20 2.82
C GLN A 2 7.25 -13.77 2.45
N GLN A 3 8.54 -13.43 2.43
CA GLN A 3 8.93 -12.07 2.09
C GLN A 3 8.64 -11.74 0.65
N SER A 4 8.83 -12.71 -0.24
CA SER A 4 8.50 -12.47 -1.63
C SER A 4 7.00 -12.31 -1.80
N ASP A 5 6.21 -12.92 -0.92
CA ASP A 5 4.76 -12.80 -0.99
C ASP A 5 4.31 -11.37 -0.74
N CYS A 6 4.97 -10.66 0.19
CA CYS A 6 4.61 -9.27 0.46
C CYS A 6 4.78 -8.40 -0.78
N LYS A 7 5.91 -8.55 -1.46
CA LYS A 7 6.16 -7.78 -2.66
C LYS A 7 5.21 -8.16 -3.79
N VAL A 8 4.93 -9.43 -3.94
CA VAL A 8 4.01 -9.90 -4.97
C VAL A 8 2.61 -9.36 -4.72
N LEU A 9 2.15 -9.45 -3.49
CA LEU A 9 0.82 -8.98 -3.14
C LEU A 9 0.71 -7.48 -3.29
N TRP A 10 1.75 -6.74 -2.88
CA TRP A 10 1.75 -5.30 -3.06
C TRP A 10 1.74 -4.92 -4.54
N GLY A 11 2.45 -5.68 -5.36
CA GLY A 11 2.43 -5.45 -6.80
C GLY A 11 1.03 -5.61 -7.37
N LYS A 12 0.28 -6.60 -6.90
CA LYS A 12 -1.09 -6.78 -7.34
C LYS A 12 -1.97 -5.61 -6.90
N CYS A 13 -1.75 -5.11 -5.70
CA CYS A 13 -2.46 -3.93 -5.24
C CYS A 13 -2.18 -2.73 -6.14
N LEU A 14 -0.91 -2.55 -6.49
CA LEU A 14 -0.52 -1.42 -7.34
C LEU A 14 -1.19 -1.48 -8.71
N GLU A 15 -1.32 -2.67 -9.27
CA GLU A 15 -1.97 -2.78 -10.57
C GLU A 15 -3.42 -2.32 -10.52
N ILE A 16 -4.13 -2.66 -9.45
CA ILE A 16 -5.52 -2.24 -9.30
C ILE A 16 -5.60 -0.75 -9.03
N ILE A 17 -4.72 -0.25 -8.17
CA ILE A 17 -4.70 1.18 -7.84
C ILE A 17 -4.41 1.99 -9.10
N LYS A 18 -3.49 1.52 -9.91
CA LYS A 18 -3.13 2.20 -11.15
C LYS A 18 -4.32 2.39 -12.07
N ASP A 19 -5.22 1.41 -12.11
CA ASP A 19 -6.39 1.47 -12.96
C ASP A 19 -7.42 2.50 -12.45
N ASN A 20 -7.28 2.95 -11.22
CA ASN A 20 -8.25 3.86 -10.60
C ASN A 20 -7.73 5.28 -10.42
N LEU A 21 -6.53 5.56 -10.89
CA LEU A 21 -5.90 6.86 -10.74
C LEU A 21 -5.32 7.31 -12.06
N SER A 22 -5.08 8.62 -12.17
CA SER A 22 -4.30 9.11 -13.30
C SER A 22 -2.86 8.60 -13.16
N GLU A 23 -2.17 8.57 -14.28
CA GLU A 23 -0.79 8.13 -14.28
C GLU A 23 0.07 9.03 -13.37
N GLU A 24 -0.21 10.31 -13.40
CA GLU A 24 0.53 11.27 -12.59
C GLU A 24 0.32 11.01 -11.11
N GLN A 25 -0.92 10.80 -10.69
CA GLN A 25 -1.21 10.52 -9.28
C GLN A 25 -0.57 9.23 -8.83
N PHE A 26 -0.64 8.21 -9.66
CA PHE A 26 -0.06 6.93 -9.32
C PHE A 26 1.46 7.04 -9.16
N ASN A 27 2.12 7.69 -10.12
CA ASN A 27 3.57 7.83 -10.08
C ASN A 27 4.04 8.68 -8.90
N THR A 28 3.26 9.70 -8.54
CA THR A 28 3.64 10.60 -7.46
C THR A 28 3.43 9.97 -6.08
N TRP A 29 2.31 9.26 -5.89
CA TRP A 29 1.90 8.88 -4.55
C TRP A 29 2.03 7.40 -4.25
N PHE A 30 2.05 6.53 -5.24
CA PHE A 30 2.10 5.10 -4.98
C PHE A 30 3.39 4.44 -5.39
N ARG A 31 4.04 4.89 -6.45
CA ARG A 31 5.32 4.31 -6.82
C ARG A 31 6.40 4.45 -5.77
N PRO A 32 6.49 5.58 -5.03
CA PRO A 32 7.52 5.69 -4.01
C PRO A 32 7.30 4.82 -2.78
N ILE A 33 6.11 4.25 -2.62
CA ILE A 33 5.84 3.40 -1.47
C ILE A 33 6.57 2.08 -1.62
N ILE A 34 7.22 1.64 -0.54
CA ILE A 34 7.96 0.39 -0.53
C ILE A 34 7.28 -0.59 0.43
N PRO A 35 6.91 -1.78 -0.02
CA PRO A 35 6.34 -2.77 0.90
C PRO A 35 7.43 -3.28 1.84
N HIS A 36 7.13 -3.28 3.12
CA HIS A 36 8.11 -3.71 4.12
C HIS A 36 7.85 -5.14 4.58
N SER A 37 6.63 -5.40 5.07
CA SER A 37 6.32 -6.74 5.58
C SER A 37 4.81 -6.94 5.65
N PHE A 38 4.42 -8.22 5.62
CA PHE A 38 3.04 -8.64 5.80
C PHE A 38 3.10 -9.92 6.61
N ASN A 39 2.61 -9.88 7.84
CA ASN A 39 2.80 -11.00 8.76
C ASN A 39 1.54 -11.83 8.94
N GLU A 40 1.63 -12.83 9.82
CA GLU A 40 0.52 -13.76 10.06
C GLU A 40 -0.69 -13.10 10.69
N LYS A 41 -0.47 -11.99 11.36
CA LYS A 41 -1.56 -11.22 11.96
C LYS A 41 -2.23 -10.30 10.96
N GLN A 42 -1.87 -10.42 9.71
CA GLN A 42 -2.39 -9.60 8.63
C GLN A 42 -2.08 -8.13 8.82
N GLU A 43 -0.89 -7.84 9.31
CA GLU A 43 -0.39 -6.49 9.46
C GLU A 43 0.51 -6.17 8.28
N LEU A 44 0.09 -5.24 7.46
CA LEU A 44 0.87 -4.77 6.31
C LEU A 44 1.58 -3.50 6.69
N ARG A 45 2.90 -3.54 6.59
CA ARG A 45 3.73 -2.36 6.85
C ARG A 45 4.33 -1.87 5.56
N ILE A 46 4.14 -0.60 5.29
CA ILE A 46 4.71 0.03 4.09
C ILE A 46 5.58 1.20 4.51
N ILE A 47 6.56 1.49 3.68
CA ILE A 47 7.49 2.57 3.93
C ILE A 47 7.17 3.71 2.98
N VAL A 48 7.00 4.91 3.54
CA VAL A 48 6.75 6.12 2.76
C VAL A 48 7.91 7.09 2.96
N PRO A 49 8.13 8.01 2.00
CA PRO A 49 9.29 8.91 2.08
C PRO A 49 9.27 9.86 3.26
N SER A 50 8.10 10.24 3.76
CA SER A 50 8.03 11.18 4.87
C SER A 50 6.68 11.05 5.57
N ASN A 51 6.58 11.66 6.75
CA ASN A 51 5.31 11.68 7.47
C ASN A 51 4.25 12.42 6.69
N PHE A 52 4.63 13.52 6.05
CA PHE A 52 3.69 14.27 5.23
C PHE A 52 3.11 13.40 4.12
N PHE A 53 3.97 12.60 3.50
CA PHE A 53 3.54 11.71 2.42
C PHE A 53 2.48 10.75 2.92
N GLY A 54 2.73 10.12 4.07
CA GLY A 54 1.77 9.19 4.66
C GLY A 54 0.45 9.86 5.02
N GLU A 55 0.53 11.07 5.55
CA GLU A 55 -0.67 11.82 5.90
C GLU A 55 -1.49 12.16 4.66
N TYR A 56 -0.82 12.51 3.58
CA TYR A 56 -1.52 12.81 2.33
C TYR A 56 -2.25 11.58 1.80
N ILE A 57 -1.59 10.43 1.83
CA ILE A 57 -2.21 9.18 1.40
C ILE A 57 -3.45 8.90 2.26
N GLU A 58 -3.32 9.05 3.57
CA GLU A 58 -4.44 8.80 4.48
C GLU A 58 -5.60 9.77 4.23
N ALA A 59 -5.29 11.00 3.95
CA ALA A 59 -6.35 12.02 3.76
C ALA A 59 -7.06 11.86 2.42
N ASN A 60 -6.36 11.41 1.40
CA ASN A 60 -6.90 11.46 0.04
C ASN A 60 -7.14 10.10 -0.60
N PHE A 61 -6.40 9.08 -0.20
CA PHE A 61 -6.45 7.79 -0.87
C PHE A 61 -6.75 6.62 0.07
N ARG A 62 -7.10 6.91 1.32
CA ARG A 62 -7.29 5.85 2.29
C ARG A 62 -8.33 4.81 1.84
N GLN A 63 -9.47 5.29 1.37
CA GLN A 63 -10.53 4.35 0.99
C GLN A 63 -10.12 3.47 -0.17
N LEU A 64 -9.49 4.08 -1.17
CA LEU A 64 -9.02 3.32 -2.31
C LEU A 64 -7.96 2.30 -1.86
N LEU A 65 -6.99 2.76 -1.11
CA LEU A 65 -5.89 1.90 -0.67
C LEU A 65 -6.42 0.74 0.17
N MET A 66 -7.26 1.02 1.16
CA MET A 66 -7.78 -0.04 2.03
C MET A 66 -8.67 -1.01 1.26
N SER A 67 -9.48 -0.48 0.35
CA SER A 67 -10.34 -1.33 -0.46
C SER A 67 -9.52 -2.32 -1.28
N VAL A 68 -8.45 -1.83 -1.90
CA VAL A 68 -7.60 -2.68 -2.73
C VAL A 68 -6.82 -3.68 -1.87
N VAL A 69 -6.25 -3.21 -0.77
CA VAL A 69 -5.48 -4.08 0.11
C VAL A 69 -6.35 -5.19 0.66
N GLN A 70 -7.58 -4.88 1.08
CA GLN A 70 -8.48 -5.89 1.59
C GLN A 70 -8.90 -6.89 0.52
N ARG A 71 -9.02 -6.41 -0.71
CA ARG A 71 -9.38 -7.30 -1.82
C ARG A 71 -8.25 -8.28 -2.12
N VAL A 72 -7.01 -7.82 -2.08
CA VAL A 72 -5.87 -8.64 -2.45
C VAL A 72 -5.37 -9.48 -1.29
N MET A 73 -5.34 -8.91 -0.10
CA MET A 73 -4.69 -9.54 1.05
C MET A 73 -5.66 -10.06 2.10
N GLY A 74 -6.94 -9.66 2.05
CA GLY A 74 -7.94 -10.14 3.00
C GLY A 74 -8.56 -9.03 3.81
N LYS A 75 -9.78 -9.27 4.31
CA LYS A 75 -10.55 -8.24 4.99
C LYS A 75 -9.97 -7.83 6.34
N GLY A 76 -9.20 -8.71 6.95
CA GLY A 76 -8.66 -8.42 8.28
C GLY A 76 -7.34 -7.67 8.27
N VAL A 77 -6.90 -7.17 7.11
CA VAL A 77 -5.61 -6.51 7.02
C VAL A 77 -5.62 -5.18 7.74
N SER A 78 -4.58 -4.96 8.55
CA SER A 78 -4.29 -3.67 9.16
C SER A 78 -3.12 -3.05 8.43
N LEU A 79 -3.19 -1.75 8.19
CA LEU A 79 -2.18 -1.03 7.43
C LEU A 79 -1.40 -0.10 8.33
N PHE A 80 -0.07 -0.20 8.28
CA PHE A 80 0.82 0.63 9.08
C PHE A 80 1.80 1.35 8.17
N TYR A 81 2.08 2.61 8.49
CA TYR A 81 3.02 3.43 7.74
C TYR A 81 4.30 3.59 8.51
N ARG A 82 5.40 3.64 7.78
CA ARG A 82 6.72 3.82 8.35
C ARG A 82 7.50 4.76 7.45
N THR A 83 8.26 5.68 8.03
CA THR A 83 9.14 6.52 7.24
C THR A 83 10.52 5.89 7.17
N GLY A 84 11.13 6.02 6.01
CA GLY A 84 12.44 5.39 5.88
C GLY A 84 13.39 6.10 4.98
#